data_fb29d8552fa8f333a53bc3fd58085cf5
#
_entry.id   fb29d8552fa8f333a53bc3fd58085cf5
#
_cell.length_a   1.000
_cell.length_b   1.000
_cell.length_c   1.000
_cell.angle_alpha   90.00
_cell.angle_beta   90.00
_cell.angle_gamma   90.00
#
_symmetry.space_group_name_H-M   'P 1'
#
loop_
_entity.id
_entity.type
_entity.pdbx_description
1 polymer ?
#
loop_
_entity_poly.entity_id
_entity_poly.type
_entity_poly.pdbx_seq_one_letter_code
_entity_poly.pdbx_strand_id
1 'polypeptide(L)'
;ERANYFALLSATILNKAAFCRGVGLDPSNVALVDVEHTFPVENRPLYDVTQGKMTYDRRDETLPKVARTLVRIMAKHRDEKGLVHCHSYAIQSELRRRLAQLGLGSRVRAHDREDRDAALGSWKATDDPDVFLSVKMEEALDLSGDLCRWQVVCKAPYLNTNDSRVARRLDDGQWAWYRRAALR
;
A
#
# COMPACT_ATOMS: atom_id res chain seq x y z
N GLU A 1 -32.62 -19.91 11.20
CA GLU A 1 -33.24 -18.82 10.39
C GLU A 1 -32.32 -18.47 9.25
N ARG A 2 -32.87 -18.27 8.05
CA ARG A 2 -32.13 -17.83 6.88
C ARG A 2 -32.41 -16.36 6.67
N ALA A 3 -31.37 -15.51 6.56
CA ALA A 3 -31.55 -14.11 6.21
C ALA A 3 -32.04 -13.98 4.76
N ASN A 4 -33.01 -13.11 4.53
CA ASN A 4 -33.56 -12.82 3.20
C ASN A 4 -32.73 -11.76 2.46
N TYR A 5 -31.97 -10.93 3.20
CA TYR A 5 -31.15 -9.84 2.66
C TYR A 5 -29.79 -9.80 3.36
N PHE A 6 -28.77 -9.40 2.60
CA PHE A 6 -27.40 -9.21 3.09
C PHE A 6 -26.91 -7.84 2.67
N ALA A 7 -26.19 -7.15 3.55
CA ALA A 7 -25.45 -5.95 3.24
C ALA A 7 -23.93 -6.24 3.33
N LEU A 8 -23.20 -5.95 2.28
CA LEU A 8 -21.76 -6.07 2.21
C LEU A 8 -21.16 -4.66 2.04
N LEU A 9 -20.30 -4.24 2.95
CA LEU A 9 -19.73 -2.91 2.99
C LEU A 9 -18.22 -3.00 2.75
N SER A 10 -17.70 -2.14 1.89
CA SER A 10 -16.27 -2.01 1.62
C SER A 10 -15.97 -0.66 1.01
N ALA A 11 -14.84 -0.07 1.34
CA ALA A 11 -14.33 1.15 0.71
C ALA A 11 -13.86 0.94 -0.73
N THR A 12 -13.65 -0.32 -1.19
CA THR A 12 -12.95 -0.63 -2.43
C THR A 12 -13.61 -1.74 -3.25
N ILE A 13 -14.94 -1.68 -3.45
CA ILE A 13 -15.65 -2.67 -4.31
C ILE A 13 -15.22 -2.52 -5.77
N LEU A 14 -14.95 -1.32 -6.25
CA LEU A 14 -14.45 -0.92 -7.58
C LEU A 14 -15.36 -1.34 -8.75
N ASN A 15 -15.81 -2.58 -8.80
CA ASN A 15 -16.66 -3.09 -9.89
C ASN A 15 -17.62 -4.16 -9.38
N LYS A 16 -18.92 -3.88 -9.47
CA LYS A 16 -20.02 -4.74 -9.03
C LYS A 16 -19.91 -6.17 -9.59
N ALA A 17 -19.82 -6.30 -10.91
CA ALA A 17 -19.84 -7.61 -11.56
C ALA A 17 -18.63 -8.47 -11.15
N ALA A 18 -17.46 -7.85 -11.01
CA ALA A 18 -16.26 -8.55 -10.58
C ALA A 18 -16.32 -8.95 -9.10
N PHE A 19 -16.86 -8.10 -8.25
CA PHE A 19 -17.08 -8.39 -6.84
C PHE A 19 -18.06 -9.57 -6.69
N CYS A 20 -19.23 -9.49 -7.31
CA CYS A 20 -20.25 -10.54 -7.26
C CYS A 20 -19.70 -11.90 -7.72
N ARG A 21 -18.98 -11.94 -8.85
CA ARG A 21 -18.33 -13.19 -9.30
C ARG A 21 -17.31 -13.72 -8.29
N GLY A 22 -16.58 -12.81 -7.62
CA GLY A 22 -15.56 -13.19 -6.62
C GLY A 22 -16.13 -13.86 -5.38
N VAL A 23 -17.36 -13.52 -5.00
CA VAL A 23 -18.06 -14.04 -3.81
C VAL A 23 -19.21 -15.00 -4.16
N GLY A 24 -19.38 -15.36 -5.43
CA GLY A 24 -20.40 -16.32 -5.88
C GLY A 24 -21.83 -15.78 -5.92
N LEU A 25 -21.99 -14.46 -6.07
CA LEU A 25 -23.29 -13.81 -6.19
C LEU A 25 -23.65 -13.55 -7.66
N ASP A 26 -24.94 -13.65 -8.00
CA ASP A 26 -25.45 -13.16 -9.28
C ASP A 26 -25.57 -11.62 -9.24
N PRO A 27 -24.89 -10.89 -10.13
CA PRO A 27 -24.97 -9.43 -10.17
C PRO A 27 -26.37 -8.87 -10.39
N SER A 28 -27.30 -9.62 -11.02
CA SER A 28 -28.68 -9.20 -11.23
C SER A 28 -29.47 -9.08 -9.93
N ASN A 29 -29.11 -9.88 -8.92
CA ASN A 29 -29.75 -9.89 -7.60
C ASN A 29 -29.09 -8.98 -6.56
N VAL A 30 -28.13 -8.14 -6.98
CA VAL A 30 -27.37 -7.26 -6.09
C VAL A 30 -27.60 -5.79 -6.49
N ALA A 31 -27.98 -4.96 -5.54
CA ALA A 31 -27.89 -3.51 -5.67
C ALA A 31 -26.49 -3.03 -5.22
N LEU A 32 -25.85 -2.15 -5.99
CA LEU A 32 -24.65 -1.45 -5.58
C LEU A 32 -25.06 -0.02 -5.20
N VAL A 33 -24.74 0.38 -3.98
CA VAL A 33 -24.79 1.78 -3.54
C VAL A 33 -23.36 2.29 -3.48
N ASP A 34 -23.05 3.26 -4.31
CA ASP A 34 -21.76 3.96 -4.34
C ASP A 34 -21.97 5.35 -3.74
N VAL A 35 -21.16 5.68 -2.74
CA VAL A 35 -21.22 6.95 -2.04
C VAL A 35 -20.00 7.75 -2.42
N GLU A 36 -20.23 8.94 -2.97
CA GLU A 36 -19.16 9.84 -3.36
C GLU A 36 -18.30 10.29 -2.17
N HIS A 37 -17.04 10.55 -2.44
CA HIS A 37 -16.11 11.09 -1.47
C HIS A 37 -16.47 12.51 -1.09
N THR A 38 -16.44 12.79 0.19
CA THR A 38 -16.60 14.16 0.74
C THR A 38 -15.28 14.92 0.80
N PHE A 39 -14.14 14.25 0.65
CA PHE A 39 -12.82 14.89 0.66
C PHE A 39 -12.52 15.57 -0.68
N PRO A 40 -12.14 16.86 -0.69
CA PRO A 40 -11.70 17.56 -1.88
C PRO A 40 -10.53 16.85 -2.57
N VAL A 41 -10.56 16.79 -3.90
CA VAL A 41 -9.52 16.09 -4.70
C VAL A 41 -8.16 16.76 -4.53
N GLU A 42 -8.13 18.09 -4.40
CA GLU A 42 -6.94 18.90 -4.16
C GLU A 42 -6.21 18.56 -2.86
N ASN A 43 -6.91 18.01 -1.86
CA ASN A 43 -6.31 17.60 -0.59
C ASN A 43 -5.71 16.19 -0.63
N ARG A 44 -5.80 15.50 -1.76
CA ARG A 44 -5.24 14.15 -1.97
C ARG A 44 -4.51 14.03 -3.31
N PRO A 45 -3.53 14.88 -3.59
CA PRO A 45 -2.80 14.82 -4.84
C PRO A 45 -2.02 13.52 -4.97
N LEU A 46 -2.06 12.91 -6.16
CA LEU A 46 -1.29 11.72 -6.50
C LEU A 46 -0.19 12.10 -7.49
N TYR A 47 1.05 11.77 -7.18
CA TYR A 47 2.22 12.05 -8.03
C TYR A 47 2.81 10.75 -8.55
N ASP A 48 2.89 10.58 -9.86
CA ASP A 48 3.67 9.50 -10.46
C ASP A 48 5.15 9.92 -10.53
N VAL A 49 5.96 9.26 -9.70
CA VAL A 49 7.41 9.44 -9.65
C VAL A 49 8.14 8.13 -9.93
N THR A 50 7.57 7.29 -10.78
CA THR A 50 8.09 5.96 -11.13
C THR A 50 9.55 6.02 -11.53
N GLN A 51 10.40 5.21 -10.89
CA GLN A 51 11.86 5.17 -11.09
C GLN A 51 12.31 3.98 -11.95
N GLY A 52 11.41 3.06 -12.24
CA GLY A 52 11.68 1.84 -13.01
C GLY A 52 10.89 0.63 -12.53
N LYS A 53 11.21 -0.53 -13.09
CA LYS A 53 10.54 -1.78 -12.74
C LYS A 53 11.05 -2.31 -11.40
N MET A 54 10.13 -2.72 -10.53
CA MET A 54 10.40 -3.34 -9.21
C MET A 54 10.19 -4.87 -9.25
N THR A 55 10.43 -5.49 -10.41
CA THR A 55 10.49 -6.95 -10.56
C THR A 55 11.73 -7.51 -9.87
N TYR A 56 11.75 -8.81 -9.62
CA TYR A 56 12.85 -9.46 -8.89
C TYR A 56 14.22 -9.21 -9.56
N ASP A 57 14.28 -9.28 -10.89
CA ASP A 57 15.46 -9.09 -11.72
C ASP A 57 15.91 -7.62 -11.89
N ARG A 58 14.98 -6.65 -11.69
CA ARG A 58 15.25 -5.23 -11.93
C ARG A 58 15.30 -4.36 -10.67
N ARG A 59 14.88 -4.88 -9.53
CA ARG A 59 14.80 -4.10 -8.30
C ARG A 59 16.15 -3.53 -7.86
N ASP A 60 17.23 -4.25 -8.07
CA ASP A 60 18.57 -3.83 -7.63
C ASP A 60 19.10 -2.62 -8.43
N GLU A 61 18.66 -2.47 -9.68
CA GLU A 61 18.89 -1.27 -10.50
C GLU A 61 17.97 -0.11 -10.10
N THR A 62 16.75 -0.43 -9.64
CA THR A 62 15.70 0.56 -9.36
C THR A 62 15.78 1.10 -7.93
N LEU A 63 16.09 0.27 -6.93
CA LEU A 63 16.14 0.66 -5.52
C LEU A 63 17.07 1.85 -5.21
N PRO A 64 18.25 1.99 -5.82
CA PRO A 64 19.09 3.18 -5.64
C PRO A 64 18.41 4.47 -6.07
N LYS A 65 17.60 4.42 -7.14
CA LYS A 65 16.85 5.57 -7.66
C LYS A 65 15.68 5.90 -6.74
N VAL A 66 14.96 4.88 -6.26
CA VAL A 66 13.89 5.04 -5.26
C VAL A 66 14.43 5.68 -3.99
N ALA A 67 15.57 5.20 -3.46
CA ALA A 67 16.19 5.79 -2.28
C ALA A 67 16.52 7.27 -2.46
N ARG A 68 17.11 7.66 -3.61
CA ARG A 68 17.38 9.08 -3.92
C ARG A 68 16.10 9.91 -4.03
N THR A 69 15.04 9.34 -4.59
CA THR A 69 13.73 10.01 -4.66
C THR A 69 13.15 10.20 -3.26
N LEU A 70 13.23 9.20 -2.39
CA LEU A 70 12.82 9.30 -0.99
C LEU A 70 13.60 10.40 -0.25
N VAL A 71 14.92 10.52 -0.46
CA VAL A 71 15.71 11.60 0.13
C VAL A 71 15.14 12.98 -0.25
N ARG A 72 14.77 13.19 -1.52
CA ARG A 72 14.16 14.44 -1.98
C ARG A 72 12.79 14.69 -1.35
N ILE A 73 11.96 13.67 -1.26
CA ILE A 73 10.64 13.76 -0.60
C ILE A 73 10.85 14.10 0.88
N MET A 74 11.72 13.38 1.59
CA MET A 74 12.02 13.61 3.00
C MET A 74 12.60 15.01 3.26
N ALA A 75 13.38 15.56 2.32
CA ALA A 75 13.90 16.92 2.41
C ALA A 75 12.79 17.97 2.23
N LYS A 76 11.84 17.73 1.32
CA LYS A 76 10.66 18.58 1.14
C LYS A 76 9.74 18.56 2.36
N HIS A 77 9.62 17.40 3.00
CA HIS A 77 8.76 17.13 4.16
C HIS A 77 9.59 16.90 5.43
N ARG A 78 10.58 17.79 5.67
CA ARG A 78 11.59 17.62 6.74
C ARG A 78 10.99 17.62 8.15
N ASP A 79 9.89 18.34 8.34
CA ASP A 79 9.22 18.56 9.62
C ASP A 79 7.92 17.75 9.73
N GLU A 80 7.69 16.79 8.81
CA GLU A 80 6.46 16.01 8.72
C GLU A 80 6.73 14.51 8.76
N LYS A 81 5.82 13.78 9.40
CA LYS A 81 5.80 12.32 9.38
C LYS A 81 5.38 11.78 8.01
N GLY A 82 5.99 10.67 7.61
CA GLY A 82 5.67 10.00 6.36
C GLY A 82 5.61 8.49 6.48
N LEU A 83 4.89 7.87 5.55
CA LEU A 83 4.74 6.42 5.45
C LEU A 83 5.23 5.93 4.09
N VAL A 84 6.05 4.87 4.09
CA VAL A 84 6.57 4.25 2.87
C VAL A 84 6.15 2.79 2.83
N HIS A 85 5.27 2.45 1.89
CA HIS A 85 4.82 1.08 1.65
C HIS A 85 5.86 0.32 0.83
N CYS A 86 6.64 -0.53 1.50
CA CYS A 86 7.77 -1.24 0.90
C CYS A 86 7.38 -2.53 0.19
N HIS A 87 6.15 -3.05 0.39
CA HIS A 87 5.64 -4.30 -0.15
C HIS A 87 6.37 -5.58 0.35
N SER A 88 7.67 -5.55 0.61
CA SER A 88 8.43 -6.70 1.14
C SER A 88 9.55 -6.28 2.08
N TYR A 89 9.89 -7.16 3.03
CA TYR A 89 11.01 -6.93 3.96
C TYR A 89 12.36 -6.78 3.24
N ALA A 90 12.56 -7.43 2.10
CA ALA A 90 13.77 -7.26 1.31
C ALA A 90 13.90 -5.82 0.76
N ILE A 91 12.80 -5.22 0.28
CA ILE A 91 12.78 -3.82 -0.15
C ILE A 91 12.97 -2.89 1.04
N GLN A 92 12.27 -3.13 2.14
CA GLN A 92 12.37 -2.35 3.38
C GLN A 92 13.81 -2.30 3.89
N SER A 93 14.45 -3.46 4.06
CA SER A 93 15.82 -3.56 4.58
C SER A 93 16.82 -2.84 3.68
N GLU A 94 16.69 -3.00 2.36
CA GLU A 94 17.58 -2.34 1.41
C GLU A 94 17.37 -0.82 1.38
N LEU A 95 16.13 -0.34 1.44
CA LEU A 95 15.85 1.09 1.54
C LEU A 95 16.37 1.66 2.86
N ARG A 96 16.13 0.98 3.99
CA ARG A 96 16.66 1.38 5.31
C ARG A 96 18.18 1.53 5.28
N ARG A 97 18.88 0.54 4.73
CA ARG A 97 20.34 0.55 4.59
C ARG A 97 20.81 1.74 3.74
N ARG A 98 20.17 1.97 2.58
CA ARG A 98 20.54 3.08 1.68
C ARG A 98 20.26 4.45 2.28
N LEU A 99 19.11 4.63 2.93
CA LEU A 99 18.78 5.88 3.60
C LEU A 99 19.75 6.18 4.75
N ALA A 100 20.18 5.17 5.50
CA ALA A 100 21.21 5.31 6.51
C ALA A 100 22.56 5.75 5.91
N GLN A 101 22.97 5.16 4.79
CA GLN A 101 24.20 5.57 4.06
C GLN A 101 24.12 7.00 3.51
N LEU A 102 22.92 7.51 3.25
CA LEU A 102 22.66 8.88 2.80
C LEU A 102 22.42 9.86 3.98
N GLY A 103 22.72 9.46 5.21
CA GLY A 103 22.64 10.30 6.40
C GLY A 103 21.25 10.45 7.01
N LEU A 104 20.26 9.68 6.57
CA LEU A 104 18.87 9.79 7.03
C LEU A 104 18.44 8.66 7.96
N GLY A 105 19.37 7.83 8.45
CA GLY A 105 19.05 6.67 9.29
C GLY A 105 18.33 7.02 10.60
N SER A 106 18.60 8.17 11.18
CA SER A 106 17.96 8.64 12.43
C SER A 106 16.47 8.95 12.25
N ARG A 107 16.05 9.32 11.04
CA ARG A 107 14.66 9.63 10.69
C ARG A 107 13.87 8.42 10.19
N VAL A 108 14.47 7.24 10.11
CA VAL A 108 13.83 6.06 9.51
C VAL A 108 13.47 5.08 10.61
N ARG A 109 12.19 4.74 10.69
CA ARG A 109 11.65 3.65 11.52
C ARG A 109 11.22 2.50 10.62
N ALA A 110 11.35 1.30 11.12
CA ALA A 110 10.96 0.08 10.41
C ALA A 110 10.51 -0.96 11.44
N HIS A 111 9.86 -1.99 10.98
CA HIS A 111 9.42 -3.11 11.81
C HIS A 111 9.87 -4.45 11.20
N ASP A 112 9.87 -5.49 11.98
CA ASP A 112 9.94 -6.87 11.51
C ASP A 112 8.56 -7.56 11.55
N ARG A 113 8.55 -8.88 11.54
CA ARG A 113 7.29 -9.64 11.51
C ARG A 113 6.64 -9.74 12.88
N GLU A 114 7.45 -9.75 13.93
CA GLU A 114 7.06 -10.00 15.31
C GLU A 114 6.65 -8.71 16.02
N ASP A 115 7.26 -7.57 15.68
CA ASP A 115 7.10 -6.30 16.40
C ASP A 115 6.23 -5.26 15.68
N ARG A 116 5.56 -5.63 14.59
CA ARG A 116 4.83 -4.72 13.70
C ARG A 116 3.95 -3.70 14.42
N ASP A 117 3.08 -4.17 15.29
CA ASP A 117 2.09 -3.32 15.96
C ASP A 117 2.74 -2.45 17.05
N ALA A 118 3.76 -2.98 17.75
CA ALA A 118 4.54 -2.24 18.72
C ALA A 118 5.37 -1.12 18.06
N ALA A 119 6.04 -1.42 16.95
CA ALA A 119 6.81 -0.44 16.18
C ALA A 119 5.92 0.68 15.61
N LEU A 120 4.74 0.33 15.08
CA LEU A 120 3.75 1.30 14.63
C LEU A 120 3.25 2.18 15.77
N GLY A 121 2.91 1.58 16.92
CA GLY A 121 2.47 2.29 18.11
C GLY A 121 3.52 3.28 18.61
N SER A 122 4.77 2.85 18.69
CA SER A 122 5.90 3.71 19.09
C SER A 122 6.10 4.87 18.12
N TRP A 123 6.06 4.63 16.80
CA TRP A 123 6.16 5.69 15.80
C TRP A 123 4.99 6.68 15.87
N LYS A 124 3.77 6.22 16.11
CA LYS A 124 2.60 7.11 16.26
C LYS A 124 2.70 7.98 17.52
N ALA A 125 3.29 7.48 18.59
CA ALA A 125 3.36 8.13 19.90
C ALA A 125 4.39 9.28 19.98
N THR A 126 5.31 9.41 19.04
CA THR A 126 6.27 10.53 19.01
C THR A 126 5.76 11.65 18.10
N ASP A 127 6.27 12.87 18.31
CA ASP A 127 6.07 14.02 17.40
C ASP A 127 7.26 14.19 16.44
N ASP A 128 8.25 13.31 16.51
CA ASP A 128 9.41 13.34 15.62
C ASP A 128 8.98 13.19 14.16
N PRO A 129 9.57 13.93 13.21
CA PRO A 129 9.22 13.86 11.79
C PRO A 129 9.82 12.62 11.12
N ASP A 130 9.59 11.47 11.73
CA ASP A 130 10.12 10.19 11.30
C ASP A 130 9.32 9.59 10.14
N VAL A 131 10.02 8.80 9.33
CA VAL A 131 9.46 8.06 8.20
C VAL A 131 9.37 6.59 8.54
N PHE A 132 8.16 6.04 8.49
CA PHE A 132 7.92 4.63 8.78
C PHE A 132 7.93 3.79 7.51
N LEU A 133 8.83 2.83 7.42
CA LEU A 133 8.90 1.87 6.34
C LEU A 133 8.00 0.67 6.68
N SER A 134 6.86 0.55 6.02
CA SER A 134 5.87 -0.48 6.29
C SER A 134 5.94 -1.66 5.32
N VAL A 135 5.61 -2.85 5.80
CA VAL A 135 5.43 -4.06 4.99
C VAL A 135 4.13 -4.74 5.38
N LYS A 136 3.25 -5.01 4.41
CA LYS A 136 1.95 -5.66 4.64
C LYS A 136 1.06 -4.91 5.64
N MET A 137 1.04 -3.59 5.55
CA MET A 137 0.23 -2.69 6.36
C MET A 137 -0.50 -1.69 5.44
N GLU A 138 -0.99 -2.18 4.32
CA GLU A 138 -1.66 -1.35 3.32
C GLU A 138 -3.13 -1.08 3.67
N GLU A 139 -3.72 -1.90 4.56
CA GLU A 139 -5.13 -1.83 4.93
C GLU A 139 -5.31 -1.38 6.39
N ALA A 140 -6.41 -0.68 6.65
CA ALA A 140 -6.91 -0.33 8.00
C ALA A 140 -5.96 0.52 8.88
N LEU A 141 -5.03 1.28 8.30
CA LEU A 141 -4.25 2.27 9.04
C LEU A 141 -5.02 3.59 9.12
N ASP A 142 -5.51 3.93 10.30
CA ASP A 142 -6.00 5.28 10.58
C ASP A 142 -4.83 6.16 11.03
N LEU A 143 -4.41 7.06 10.15
CA LEU A 143 -3.30 7.98 10.32
C LEU A 143 -3.76 9.40 10.03
N SER A 144 -4.70 9.87 10.84
CA SER A 144 -5.31 11.19 10.68
C SER A 144 -4.34 12.33 11.07
N GLY A 145 -4.52 13.49 10.43
CA GLY A 145 -3.81 14.72 10.76
C GLY A 145 -2.29 14.62 10.58
N ASP A 146 -1.54 15.02 11.59
CA ASP A 146 -0.08 15.07 11.55
C ASP A 146 0.60 13.70 11.74
N LEU A 147 -0.18 12.66 11.98
CA LEU A 147 0.35 11.29 12.05
C LEU A 147 0.94 10.79 10.73
N CYS A 148 0.44 11.30 9.58
CA CYS A 148 1.02 10.97 8.28
C CYS A 148 0.63 12.02 7.24
N ARG A 149 1.54 12.92 6.89
CA ARG A 149 1.30 13.99 5.93
C ARG A 149 1.57 13.60 4.48
N TRP A 150 2.36 12.56 4.26
CA TRP A 150 2.68 12.07 2.93
C TRP A 150 2.91 10.55 2.95
N GLN A 151 2.64 9.93 1.81
CA GLN A 151 2.84 8.49 1.64
C GLN A 151 3.57 8.21 0.32
N VAL A 152 4.34 7.12 0.31
CA VAL A 152 5.00 6.60 -0.90
C VAL A 152 4.69 5.12 -1.05
N VAL A 153 4.25 4.71 -2.22
CA VAL A 153 4.14 3.30 -2.61
C VAL A 153 5.33 2.93 -3.47
N CYS A 154 6.25 2.14 -2.93
CA CYS A 154 7.49 1.76 -3.64
C CYS A 154 7.25 0.77 -4.78
N LYS A 155 6.21 -0.03 -4.66
CA LYS A 155 5.86 -1.06 -5.64
C LYS A 155 4.36 -1.32 -5.58
N ALA A 156 3.72 -1.42 -6.74
CA ALA A 156 2.32 -1.85 -6.81
C ALA A 156 2.15 -3.24 -6.16
N PRO A 157 1.18 -3.42 -5.25
CA PRO A 157 1.04 -4.62 -4.41
C PRO A 157 0.38 -5.77 -5.18
N TYR A 158 0.94 -6.17 -6.31
CA TYR A 158 0.47 -7.33 -7.04
C TYR A 158 0.58 -8.60 -6.20
N LEU A 159 -0.42 -9.46 -6.32
CA LEU A 159 -0.45 -10.76 -5.66
C LEU A 159 0.71 -11.64 -6.13
N ASN A 160 1.19 -12.51 -5.25
CA ASN A 160 2.27 -13.42 -5.57
C ASN A 160 1.80 -14.49 -6.59
N THR A 161 2.40 -14.51 -7.77
CA THR A 161 2.08 -15.48 -8.83
C THR A 161 2.49 -16.91 -8.50
N ASN A 162 3.34 -17.12 -7.49
CA ASN A 162 3.66 -18.46 -6.98
C ASN A 162 2.59 -19.02 -6.02
N ASP A 163 1.61 -18.22 -5.60
CA ASP A 163 0.43 -18.74 -4.89
C ASP A 163 -0.41 -19.54 -5.87
N SER A 164 -0.70 -20.80 -5.55
CA SER A 164 -1.41 -21.73 -6.44
C SER A 164 -2.80 -21.23 -6.86
N ARG A 165 -3.49 -20.49 -5.99
CA ARG A 165 -4.81 -19.90 -6.29
C ARG A 165 -4.70 -18.74 -7.26
N VAL A 166 -3.63 -17.92 -7.12
CA VAL A 166 -3.34 -16.82 -8.05
C VAL A 166 -2.94 -17.40 -9.41
N ALA A 167 -2.01 -18.36 -9.44
CA ALA A 167 -1.58 -19.04 -10.66
C ALA A 167 -2.76 -19.63 -11.42
N ARG A 168 -3.62 -20.41 -10.74
CA ARG A 168 -4.81 -21.00 -11.35
C ARG A 168 -5.74 -19.97 -11.98
N ARG A 169 -5.98 -18.83 -11.30
CA ARG A 169 -6.83 -17.77 -11.86
C ARG A 169 -6.22 -17.10 -13.09
N LEU A 170 -4.89 -16.98 -13.13
CA LEU A 170 -4.17 -16.44 -14.29
C LEU A 170 -4.21 -17.42 -15.47
N ASP A 171 -4.08 -18.73 -15.22
CA ASP A 171 -4.24 -19.79 -16.23
C ASP A 171 -5.64 -19.79 -16.81
N ASP A 172 -6.66 -19.52 -15.99
CA ASP A 172 -8.06 -19.33 -16.40
C ASP A 172 -8.31 -17.97 -17.08
N GLY A 173 -7.26 -17.17 -17.38
CA GLY A 173 -7.36 -15.89 -18.09
C GLY A 173 -7.88 -14.71 -17.26
N GLN A 174 -7.92 -14.81 -15.92
CA GLN A 174 -8.49 -13.78 -15.05
C GLN A 174 -7.55 -12.59 -14.79
N TRP A 175 -6.84 -12.10 -15.81
CA TRP A 175 -5.90 -10.99 -15.71
C TRP A 175 -6.53 -9.68 -15.22
N ALA A 176 -7.79 -9.44 -15.56
CA ALA A 176 -8.52 -8.26 -15.07
C ALA A 176 -8.76 -8.30 -13.55
N TRP A 177 -9.00 -9.50 -12.99
CA TRP A 177 -9.07 -9.70 -11.54
C TRP A 177 -7.71 -9.43 -10.89
N TYR A 178 -6.63 -9.97 -11.43
CA TYR A 178 -5.27 -9.81 -10.90
C TYR A 178 -4.85 -8.33 -10.83
N ARG A 179 -5.11 -7.56 -11.90
CA ARG A 179 -4.83 -6.12 -11.91
C ARG A 179 -5.67 -5.35 -10.91
N ARG A 180 -6.96 -5.69 -10.77
CA ARG A 180 -7.82 -5.04 -9.76
C ARG A 180 -7.42 -5.35 -8.34
N ALA A 181 -6.93 -6.56 -8.07
CA ALA A 181 -6.45 -6.93 -6.74
C ALA A 181 -5.27 -6.05 -6.27
N ALA A 182 -4.46 -5.53 -7.19
CA ALA A 182 -3.38 -4.61 -6.88
C ALA A 182 -3.85 -3.15 -6.64
N LEU A 183 -5.11 -2.83 -6.98
CA LEU A 183 -5.69 -1.49 -6.80
C LEU A 183 -6.55 -1.38 -5.53
N ARG A 184 -6.79 -2.50 -4.85
CA ARG A 184 -7.50 -2.55 -3.57
C ARG A 184 -6.54 -2.33 -2.43
#